data_5aa7e4da2bfbe7c2c74accf45fb386d3
#
_entry.id   5aa7e4da2bfbe7c2c74accf45fb386d3
#
_cell.length_a   1.000
_cell.length_b   1.000
_cell.length_c   1.000
_cell.angle_alpha   90.00
_cell.angle_beta   90.00
_cell.angle_gamma   90.00
#
_symmetry.space_group_name_H-M   'P 1'
#
loop_
_entity.id
_entity.type
_entity.pdbx_description
1 polymer ?
#
loop_
_entity_poly.entity_id
_entity_poly.type
_entity_poly.pdbx_seq_one_letter_code
_entity_poly.pdbx_strand_id
1 'polypeptide(L)'
;MMMKQKEEILYAIKEVIAQVMPTGARVVLLGSQVRNDAREDSDWDILILLDKEKLEEADHDKYVYPLFELGWKIDVEIHPIMYTLKDWLKRNFSLFYKNVEQDGIVLY
;
A
#
# COMPACT_ATOMS: atom_id res chain seq x y z
N MET A 1 -8.28 22.62 -3.58
CA MET A 1 -9.44 21.73 -3.52
C MET A 1 -9.09 20.43 -2.87
N MET A 2 -9.91 19.97 -1.97
CA MET A 2 -9.62 18.75 -1.23
C MET A 2 -10.12 17.52 -1.96
N MET A 3 -9.28 16.49 -2.03
CA MET A 3 -9.70 15.19 -2.56
C MET A 3 -10.47 14.45 -1.50
N LYS A 4 -11.78 14.34 -1.66
CA LYS A 4 -12.63 13.65 -0.71
C LYS A 4 -13.23 12.38 -1.29
N GLN A 5 -13.24 12.26 -2.60
CA GLN A 5 -13.81 11.09 -3.26
C GLN A 5 -12.82 9.92 -3.20
N LYS A 6 -13.34 8.77 -2.83
CA LYS A 6 -12.55 7.55 -2.73
C LYS A 6 -11.80 7.24 -4.03
N GLU A 7 -12.47 7.43 -5.16
CA GLU A 7 -11.89 7.17 -6.47
C GLU A 7 -10.73 8.10 -6.79
N GLU A 8 -10.85 9.36 -6.41
CA GLU A 8 -9.79 10.34 -6.62
C GLU A 8 -8.56 10.01 -5.77
N ILE A 9 -8.79 9.60 -4.51
CA ILE A 9 -7.72 9.21 -3.61
C ILE A 9 -7.00 7.98 -4.17
N LEU A 10 -7.76 6.98 -4.60
CA LEU A 10 -7.19 5.76 -5.17
C LEU A 10 -6.38 6.06 -6.42
N TYR A 11 -6.88 6.95 -7.27
CA TYR A 11 -6.17 7.35 -8.47
C TYR A 11 -4.83 8.00 -8.11
N ALA A 12 -4.83 8.91 -7.13
CA ALA A 12 -3.61 9.58 -6.69
C ALA A 12 -2.59 8.59 -6.13
N ILE A 13 -3.05 7.60 -5.36
CA ILE A 13 -2.20 6.54 -4.82
C ILE A 13 -1.58 5.73 -5.97
N LYS A 14 -2.38 5.32 -6.94
CA LYS A 14 -1.89 4.56 -8.09
C LYS A 14 -0.88 5.32 -8.91
N GLU A 15 -1.05 6.63 -9.04
CA GLU A 15 -0.10 7.49 -9.75
C GLU A 15 1.26 7.47 -9.10
N VAL A 16 1.32 7.63 -7.78
CA VAL A 16 2.59 7.59 -7.04
C VAL A 16 3.22 6.21 -7.16
N ILE A 17 2.43 5.15 -7.00
CA ILE A 17 2.92 3.79 -7.11
C ILE A 17 3.56 3.56 -8.48
N ALA A 18 2.89 3.98 -9.54
CA ALA A 18 3.39 3.81 -10.91
C ALA A 18 4.71 4.53 -11.13
N GLN A 19 4.91 5.66 -10.46
CA GLN A 19 6.13 6.45 -10.61
C GLN A 19 7.31 5.90 -9.84
N VAL A 20 7.09 5.27 -8.69
CA VAL A 20 8.18 4.93 -7.79
C VAL A 20 8.48 3.44 -7.67
N MET A 21 7.52 2.56 -7.96
CA MET A 21 7.72 1.12 -7.73
C MET A 21 8.59 0.48 -8.79
N PRO A 22 9.54 -0.40 -8.37
CA PRO A 22 10.40 -1.08 -9.32
C PRO A 22 9.68 -2.25 -9.99
N THR A 23 10.22 -2.71 -11.10
CA THR A 23 9.75 -3.93 -11.77
C THR A 23 9.86 -5.10 -10.78
N GLY A 24 8.84 -5.93 -10.74
CA GLY A 24 8.81 -7.09 -9.84
C GLY A 24 8.19 -6.82 -8.49
N ALA A 25 7.94 -5.55 -8.14
CA ALA A 25 7.23 -5.23 -6.92
C ALA A 25 5.76 -5.57 -7.04
N ARG A 26 5.12 -5.79 -5.91
CA ARG A 26 3.68 -6.00 -5.84
C ARG A 26 3.12 -5.04 -4.79
N VAL A 27 2.02 -4.38 -5.10
CA VAL A 27 1.39 -3.43 -4.18
C VAL A 27 -0.09 -3.79 -4.05
N VAL A 28 -0.56 -3.89 -2.82
CA VAL A 28 -1.91 -4.38 -2.54
C VAL A 28 -2.62 -3.41 -1.59
N LEU A 29 -3.85 -3.05 -1.93
CA LEU A 29 -4.74 -2.30 -1.05
C LEU A 29 -5.45 -3.29 -0.13
N LEU A 30 -5.49 -3.00 1.15
CA LEU A 30 -6.13 -3.86 2.12
C LEU A 30 -6.91 -3.04 3.16
N GLY A 31 -7.55 -3.73 4.09
CA GLY A 31 -8.27 -3.10 5.18
C GLY A 31 -9.68 -2.65 4.81
N SER A 32 -10.18 -1.66 5.54
CA SER A 32 -11.56 -1.22 5.41
C SER A 32 -11.91 -0.64 4.05
N GLN A 33 -10.93 -0.07 3.34
CA GLN A 33 -11.16 0.49 2.01
C GLN A 33 -11.55 -0.58 0.98
N VAL A 34 -11.13 -1.83 1.23
CA VAL A 34 -11.46 -2.96 0.35
C VAL A 34 -12.85 -3.52 0.66
N ARG A 35 -13.24 -3.51 1.94
CA ARG A 35 -14.49 -4.14 2.40
C ARG A 35 -15.72 -3.26 2.28
N ASN A 36 -15.60 -2.06 1.76
CA ASN A 36 -16.72 -1.10 1.65
C ASN A 36 -17.35 -0.69 2.98
N ASP A 37 -16.66 -0.90 4.08
CA ASP A 37 -17.07 -0.43 5.39
C ASP A 37 -16.24 0.76 5.85
N ALA A 38 -15.48 1.35 4.93
CA ALA A 38 -14.64 2.48 5.24
C ALA A 38 -15.48 3.74 5.45
N ARG A 39 -15.12 4.50 6.47
CA ARG A 39 -15.66 5.83 6.68
C ARG A 39 -14.83 6.83 5.88
N GLU A 40 -15.31 8.05 5.78
CA GLU A 40 -14.62 9.10 5.07
C GLU A 40 -13.18 9.31 5.57
N ASP A 41 -12.97 9.14 6.87
CA ASP A 41 -11.67 9.32 7.51
C ASP A 41 -10.90 8.02 7.73
N SER A 42 -11.33 6.92 7.11
CA SER A 42 -10.64 5.64 7.26
C SER A 42 -9.26 5.66 6.62
N ASP A 43 -8.35 4.91 7.24
CA ASP A 43 -6.98 4.79 6.73
C ASP A 43 -6.92 4.01 5.43
N TRP A 44 -5.89 4.29 4.66
CA TRP A 44 -5.59 3.58 3.42
C TRP A 44 -4.38 2.70 3.68
N ASP A 45 -4.64 1.42 3.90
CA ASP A 45 -3.57 0.45 4.18
C ASP A 45 -3.02 -0.11 2.88
N ILE A 46 -1.72 0.07 2.67
CA ILE A 46 -1.04 -0.32 1.44
C ILE A 46 0.09 -1.29 1.78
N LEU A 47 0.06 -2.47 1.20
CA LEU A 47 1.12 -3.45 1.37
C LEU A 47 2.05 -3.40 0.16
N ILE A 48 3.34 -3.23 0.40
CA ILE A 48 4.37 -3.19 -0.64
C ILE A 48 5.25 -4.43 -0.49
N LEU A 49 5.36 -5.20 -1.54
CA LEU A 49 6.20 -6.39 -1.57
C LEU A 49 7.30 -6.20 -2.60
N LEU A 50 8.54 -6.26 -2.15
CA LEU A 50 9.70 -6.06 -3.02
C LEU A 50 10.38 -7.37 -3.33
N ASP A 51 10.76 -7.57 -4.59
CA ASP A 51 11.47 -8.75 -5.03
C ASP A 51 12.97 -8.54 -4.86
N LYS A 52 13.41 -8.62 -3.62
CA LYS A 52 14.83 -8.51 -3.28
C LYS A 52 15.11 -9.31 -2.01
N GLU A 53 16.37 -9.56 -1.76
CA GLU A 53 16.80 -10.42 -0.68
C GLU A 53 16.51 -9.82 0.70
N LYS A 54 16.74 -8.52 0.86
CA LYS A 54 16.66 -7.85 2.15
C LYS A 54 16.25 -6.39 1.97
N LEU A 55 15.40 -5.89 2.88
CA LEU A 55 15.04 -4.48 2.88
C LEU A 55 16.20 -3.63 3.41
N GLU A 56 16.35 -2.44 2.85
CA GLU A 56 17.37 -1.46 3.23
C GLU A 56 16.69 -0.14 3.55
N GLU A 57 17.40 0.76 4.24
CA GLU A 57 16.86 2.09 4.54
C GLU A 57 16.46 2.85 3.29
N ALA A 58 17.25 2.70 2.22
CA ALA A 58 16.94 3.35 0.96
C ALA A 58 15.58 2.92 0.39
N ASP A 59 15.16 1.69 0.66
CA ASP A 59 13.85 1.20 0.20
C ASP A 59 12.71 1.98 0.84
N HIS A 60 12.84 2.30 2.11
CA HIS A 60 11.85 3.10 2.82
C HIS A 60 11.73 4.48 2.17
N ASP A 61 12.85 5.12 1.90
CA ASP A 61 12.86 6.45 1.31
C ASP A 61 12.29 6.45 -0.11
N LYS A 62 12.54 5.40 -0.87
CA LYS A 62 12.12 5.32 -2.28
C LYS A 62 10.65 4.92 -2.44
N TYR A 63 10.15 4.05 -1.58
CA TYR A 63 8.86 3.41 -1.82
C TYR A 63 7.81 3.71 -0.77
N VAL A 64 8.19 3.95 0.47
CA VAL A 64 7.26 4.23 1.55
C VAL A 64 7.04 5.73 1.72
N TYR A 65 8.13 6.49 1.79
CA TYR A 65 8.05 7.93 2.02
C TYR A 65 7.18 8.67 0.99
N PRO A 66 7.26 8.37 -0.31
CA PRO A 66 6.38 9.05 -1.28
C PRO A 66 4.89 8.89 -1.00
N LEU A 67 4.49 7.77 -0.41
CA LEU A 67 3.09 7.56 -0.03
C LEU A 67 2.70 8.38 1.19
N PHE A 68 3.60 8.51 2.18
CA PHE A 68 3.36 9.42 3.30
C PHE A 68 3.24 10.85 2.81
N GLU A 69 4.13 11.25 1.92
CA GLU A 69 4.13 12.58 1.32
C GLU A 69 2.79 12.88 0.64
N LEU A 70 2.31 11.92 -0.13
CA LEU A 70 1.01 12.04 -0.78
C LEU A 70 -0.10 12.25 0.24
N GLY A 71 -0.08 11.44 1.32
CA GLY A 71 -1.09 11.53 2.37
C GLY A 71 -1.14 12.92 3.00
N TRP A 72 0.02 13.49 3.26
CA TRP A 72 0.10 14.85 3.82
C TRP A 72 -0.42 15.89 2.83
N LYS A 73 -0.12 15.69 1.56
CA LYS A 73 -0.52 16.64 0.52
C LYS A 73 -2.03 16.69 0.30
N ILE A 74 -2.69 15.54 0.37
CA ILE A 74 -4.13 15.46 0.11
C ILE A 74 -4.96 15.26 1.38
N ASP A 75 -4.31 15.35 2.54
CA ASP A 75 -4.95 15.25 3.85
C ASP A 75 -5.68 13.91 4.04
N VAL A 76 -4.95 12.83 3.80
CA VAL A 76 -5.46 11.47 3.93
C VAL A 76 -4.43 10.62 4.69
N GLU A 77 -4.90 9.74 5.56
CA GLU A 77 -4.04 8.81 6.28
C GLU A 77 -3.70 7.62 5.39
N ILE A 78 -2.44 7.54 4.97
CA ILE A 78 -1.95 6.40 4.19
C ILE A 78 -0.95 5.65 5.06
N HIS A 79 -1.14 4.34 5.20
CA HIS A 79 -0.30 3.47 6.03
C HIS A 79 0.38 2.42 5.16
N PRO A 80 1.56 2.72 4.63
CA PRO A 80 2.31 1.72 3.85
C PRO A 80 3.03 0.75 4.76
N ILE A 81 2.97 -0.53 4.41
CA ILE A 81 3.66 -1.61 5.09
C ILE A 81 4.50 -2.32 4.04
N MET A 82 5.76 -2.57 4.34
CA MET A 82 6.67 -3.13 3.34
C MET A 82 7.34 -4.41 3.84
N TYR A 83 7.37 -5.43 2.97
CA TYR A 83 8.09 -6.69 3.19
C TYR A 83 8.82 -7.05 1.91
N THR A 84 9.82 -7.93 2.00
CA THR A 84 10.26 -8.62 0.80
C THR A 84 9.24 -9.70 0.47
N LEU A 85 9.16 -10.11 -0.79
CA LEU A 85 8.30 -11.21 -1.20
C LEU A 85 8.62 -12.47 -0.40
N LYS A 86 9.90 -12.73 -0.19
CA LYS A 86 10.37 -13.90 0.55
C LYS A 86 9.85 -13.92 1.98
N ASP A 87 9.97 -12.79 2.67
CA ASP A 87 9.48 -12.68 4.06
C ASP A 87 7.97 -12.75 4.13
N TRP A 88 7.30 -12.19 3.14
CA TRP A 88 5.85 -12.26 3.06
C TRP A 88 5.37 -13.70 2.95
N LEU A 89 5.99 -14.47 2.07
CA LEU A 89 5.63 -15.88 1.87
C LEU A 89 5.88 -16.74 3.11
N LYS A 90 6.86 -16.39 3.93
CA LYS A 90 7.11 -17.08 5.20
C LYS A 90 6.00 -16.87 6.22
N ARG A 91 5.15 -15.89 6.03
CA ARG A 91 4.05 -15.57 6.93
C ARG A 91 2.73 -16.21 6.51
N ASN A 92 2.77 -17.18 5.60
CA ASN A 92 1.58 -17.78 5.00
C ASN A 92 0.65 -18.49 5.99
N PHE A 93 1.13 -18.76 7.21
CA PHE A 93 0.31 -19.34 8.28
C PHE A 93 -0.52 -18.32 9.03
N SER A 94 -0.22 -17.03 8.88
CA SER A 94 -0.87 -15.98 9.66
C SER A 94 -2.25 -15.61 9.11
N LEU A 95 -3.12 -15.18 10.00
CA LEU A 95 -4.43 -14.70 9.59
C LEU A 95 -4.32 -13.46 8.70
N PHE A 96 -3.37 -12.59 9.02
CA PHE A 96 -3.13 -11.39 8.22
C PHE A 96 -2.80 -11.75 6.77
N TYR A 97 -1.87 -12.69 6.57
CA TYR A 97 -1.52 -13.15 5.24
C TYR A 97 -2.76 -13.67 4.48
N LYS A 98 -3.52 -14.52 5.14
CA LYS A 98 -4.70 -15.13 4.53
C LYS A 98 -5.75 -14.08 4.14
N ASN A 99 -5.97 -13.11 5.01
CA ASN A 99 -6.92 -12.04 4.72
C ASN A 99 -6.48 -11.18 3.55
N VAL A 100 -5.20 -10.87 3.46
CA VAL A 100 -4.66 -10.08 2.35
C VAL A 100 -4.77 -10.84 1.03
N GLU A 101 -4.41 -12.12 1.04
CA GLU A 101 -4.48 -12.91 -0.19
C GLU A 101 -5.91 -13.12 -0.66
N GLN A 102 -6.86 -13.18 0.26
CA GLN A 102 -8.28 -13.35 -0.06
C GLN A 102 -8.94 -12.05 -0.51
N ASP A 103 -8.74 -10.97 0.24
CA ASP A 103 -9.51 -9.73 0.06
C ASP A 103 -8.73 -8.57 -0.55
N GLY A 104 -7.39 -8.63 -0.56
CA GLY A 104 -6.58 -7.54 -1.05
C GLY A 104 -6.81 -7.24 -2.52
N ILE A 105 -6.72 -5.96 -2.88
CA ILE A 105 -6.84 -5.52 -4.28
C ILE A 105 -5.46 -5.13 -4.77
N VAL A 106 -4.99 -5.79 -5.84
CA VAL A 106 -3.68 -5.53 -6.42
C VAL A 106 -3.69 -4.17 -7.12
N LEU A 107 -2.76 -3.30 -6.75
CA LEU A 107 -2.62 -1.97 -7.35
C LEU A 107 -1.44 -1.88 -8.32
N TYR A 108 -0.51 -2.84 -8.24
CA TYR A 108 0.68 -2.80 -9.09
C TYR A 108 1.20 -4.21 -9.32
#